data_09280fa284414aef9ed85064097b2600
#
_entry.id   09280fa284414aef9ed85064097b2600
#
_cell.length_a   1.000
_cell.length_b   1.000
_cell.length_c   1.000
_cell.angle_alpha   90.00
_cell.angle_beta   90.00
_cell.angle_gamma   90.00
#
_symmetry.space_group_name_H-M   'P 1'
#
loop_
_entity.id
_entity.type
_entity.pdbx_description
1 polymer ?
#
loop_
_entity_poly.entity_id
_entity_poly.type
_entity_poly.pdbx_seq_one_letter_code
_entity_poly.pdbx_strand_id
1 'polypeptide(L)'
;MTLKEKFKSNPQLYYALSIAATWAGIGSLMNGVTMTQTYGVIPSLIWVLGNTVACILFGAVALKIPKVREVFGSRIMKWICGVMCVFQAWLSMNGMQTVFTDTSLGADFGMYVAYALAVIFLLILLKFGMIRNVLTDGFGWIIVYLMAVGVTIAAAIHSAGHFNNIPLVQDAESMKIGLWKAFLLLPGPFTYPYFFEILNYNEKNEDGTQRVNVRRAFTMGGVFFGIYMAIVFPLAWTQFSPALNIVKAILITIIGTSTLSSSMYSIYIAFGKKVGLVINAALIAGWSILIPLGVMGMWTLMASVRIYFVAGGILFAIIWNAYEKQKKVTA
;
A
#
# COMPACT_ATOMS: atom_id res chain seq x y z
N MET A 1 5.05 -27.78 -10.04
CA MET A 1 3.91 -26.86 -10.09
C MET A 1 4.42 -25.45 -10.35
N THR A 2 4.10 -24.88 -11.49
CA THR A 2 4.49 -23.52 -11.87
C THR A 2 3.74 -22.47 -11.04
N LEU A 3 4.26 -21.24 -10.95
CA LEU A 3 3.55 -20.12 -10.31
C LEU A 3 2.14 -19.91 -10.87
N LYS A 4 1.96 -20.14 -12.18
CA LYS A 4 0.67 -20.06 -12.86
C LYS A 4 -0.30 -21.17 -12.40
N GLU A 5 0.18 -22.35 -12.14
CA GLU A 5 -0.63 -23.48 -11.61
C GLU A 5 -1.03 -23.22 -10.15
N LYS A 6 -0.11 -22.68 -9.32
CA LYS A 6 -0.40 -22.27 -7.94
C LYS A 6 -1.47 -21.17 -7.89
N PHE A 7 -1.37 -20.17 -8.78
CA PHE A 7 -2.40 -19.14 -8.90
C PHE A 7 -3.76 -19.74 -9.28
N LYS A 8 -3.77 -20.64 -10.25
CA LYS A 8 -5.01 -21.32 -10.67
C LYS A 8 -5.65 -22.13 -9.55
N SER A 9 -4.85 -22.72 -8.65
CA SER A 9 -5.36 -23.51 -7.53
C SER A 9 -5.92 -22.65 -6.38
N ASN A 10 -5.41 -21.44 -6.16
CA ASN A 10 -5.90 -20.57 -5.09
C ASN A 10 -5.80 -19.06 -5.46
N PRO A 11 -6.57 -18.61 -6.47
CA PRO A 11 -6.51 -17.21 -6.90
C PRO A 11 -6.92 -16.24 -5.78
N GLN A 12 -7.85 -16.64 -4.92
CA GLN A 12 -8.33 -15.85 -3.78
C GLN A 12 -7.19 -15.39 -2.86
N LEU A 13 -6.27 -16.29 -2.55
CA LEU A 13 -5.11 -16.01 -1.70
C LEU A 13 -4.16 -15.00 -2.37
N TYR A 14 -3.85 -15.20 -3.65
CA TYR A 14 -2.93 -14.31 -4.37
C TYR A 14 -3.48 -12.90 -4.52
N TYR A 15 -4.79 -12.75 -4.78
CA TYR A 15 -5.42 -11.42 -4.79
C TYR A 15 -5.36 -10.75 -3.41
N ALA A 16 -5.64 -11.49 -2.35
CA ALA A 16 -5.56 -10.96 -0.98
C ALA A 16 -4.13 -10.52 -0.63
N LEU A 17 -3.12 -11.33 -0.97
CA LEU A 17 -1.72 -10.99 -0.76
C LEU A 17 -1.29 -9.77 -1.59
N SER A 18 -1.73 -9.65 -2.85
CA SER A 18 -1.44 -8.49 -3.68
C SER A 18 -2.09 -7.21 -3.14
N ILE A 19 -3.32 -7.29 -2.61
CA ILE A 19 -3.97 -6.16 -1.93
C ILE A 19 -3.15 -5.74 -0.71
N ALA A 20 -2.73 -6.68 0.13
CA ALA A 20 -1.89 -6.39 1.28
C ALA A 20 -0.54 -5.77 0.86
N ALA A 21 0.10 -6.32 -0.15
CA ALA A 21 1.37 -5.87 -0.71
C ALA A 21 1.30 -4.44 -1.25
N THR A 22 0.25 -4.14 -2.02
CA THR A 22 0.01 -2.79 -2.56
C THR A 22 -0.22 -1.77 -1.45
N TRP A 23 -0.97 -2.18 -0.42
CA TRP A 23 -1.38 -1.30 0.67
C TRP A 23 -0.28 -1.06 1.71
N ALA A 24 0.53 -2.08 1.98
CA ALA A 24 1.53 -2.02 3.05
C ALA A 24 2.61 -0.93 2.87
N GLY A 25 2.92 -0.51 1.68
CA GLY A 25 3.86 0.58 1.40
C GLY A 25 5.15 0.57 2.24
N ILE A 26 6.17 1.24 1.74
CA ILE A 26 7.47 1.34 2.42
C ILE A 26 7.36 2.01 3.80
N GLY A 27 6.40 2.92 3.95
CA GLY A 27 6.15 3.63 5.20
C GLY A 27 5.51 2.78 6.30
N SER A 28 4.97 1.59 6.00
CA SER A 28 4.24 0.80 7.00
C SER A 28 5.14 0.37 8.17
N LEU A 29 6.30 -0.20 7.89
CA LEU A 29 7.26 -0.59 8.92
C LEU A 29 7.87 0.62 9.62
N MET A 30 8.39 1.58 8.83
CA MET A 30 9.05 2.77 9.38
C MET A 30 8.10 3.57 10.25
N ASN A 31 6.90 3.88 9.75
CA ASN A 31 5.90 4.62 10.51
C ASN A 31 5.39 3.84 11.71
N GLY A 32 5.21 2.52 11.60
CA GLY A 32 4.78 1.67 12.71
C GLY A 32 5.77 1.73 13.88
N VAL A 33 7.05 1.56 13.60
CA VAL A 33 8.12 1.66 14.61
C VAL A 33 8.19 3.07 15.20
N THR A 34 8.31 4.10 14.34
CA THR A 34 8.42 5.49 14.77
C THR A 34 7.18 5.96 15.54
N MET A 35 5.98 5.63 15.07
CA MET A 35 4.73 5.95 15.77
C MET A 35 4.71 5.35 17.19
N THR A 36 5.15 4.11 17.33
CA THR A 36 5.16 3.42 18.62
C THR A 36 6.18 4.06 19.58
N GLN A 37 7.37 4.39 19.09
CA GLN A 37 8.41 5.04 19.87
C GLN A 37 8.06 6.48 20.25
N THR A 38 7.39 7.21 19.36
CA THR A 38 7.11 8.65 19.58
C THR A 38 5.82 8.88 20.34
N TYR A 39 4.76 8.12 20.06
CA TYR A 39 3.41 8.41 20.59
C TYR A 39 2.90 7.34 21.54
N GLY A 40 3.59 6.20 21.64
CA GLY A 40 3.20 5.07 22.48
C GLY A 40 2.45 3.97 21.73
N VAL A 41 2.15 2.92 22.47
CA VAL A 41 1.59 1.66 21.96
C VAL A 41 0.17 1.84 21.39
N ILE A 42 -0.72 2.49 22.15
CA ILE A 42 -2.14 2.60 21.81
C ILE A 42 -2.36 3.46 20.56
N PRO A 43 -1.77 4.67 20.40
CA PRO A 43 -1.86 5.45 19.17
C PRO A 43 -1.38 4.68 17.93
N SER A 44 -0.32 3.88 18.08
CA SER A 44 0.21 3.05 17.01
C SER A 44 -0.74 1.91 16.63
N LEU A 45 -1.34 1.22 17.61
CA LEU A 45 -2.36 0.19 17.36
C LEU A 45 -3.58 0.76 16.66
N ILE A 46 -4.05 1.95 17.03
CA ILE A 46 -5.15 2.66 16.35
C ILE A 46 -4.79 2.92 14.90
N TRP A 47 -3.57 3.35 14.62
CA TRP A 47 -3.08 3.57 13.26
C TRP A 47 -3.02 2.25 12.45
N VAL A 48 -2.55 1.15 13.04
CA VAL A 48 -2.55 -0.20 12.42
C VAL A 48 -3.96 -0.67 12.10
N LEU A 49 -4.90 -0.48 13.03
CA LEU A 49 -6.31 -0.80 12.83
C LEU A 49 -6.92 0.04 11.70
N GLY A 50 -6.60 1.34 11.62
CA GLY A 50 -7.02 2.22 10.53
C GLY A 50 -6.58 1.70 9.16
N ASN A 51 -5.33 1.24 9.05
CA ASN A 51 -4.80 0.61 7.83
C ASN A 51 -5.54 -0.68 7.46
N THR A 52 -5.78 -1.55 8.44
CA THR A 52 -6.50 -2.83 8.24
C THR A 52 -7.92 -2.58 7.77
N VAL A 53 -8.63 -1.67 8.46
CA VAL A 53 -10.03 -1.32 8.16
C VAL A 53 -10.17 -0.62 6.82
N ALA A 54 -9.18 0.16 6.38
CA ALA A 54 -9.23 0.88 5.10
C ALA A 54 -9.49 -0.05 3.90
N CYS A 55 -8.76 -1.17 3.81
CA CYS A 55 -8.98 -2.16 2.74
C CYS A 55 -10.34 -2.84 2.85
N ILE A 56 -10.75 -3.20 4.06
CA ILE A 56 -12.06 -3.85 4.32
C ILE A 56 -13.21 -2.90 3.93
N LEU A 57 -13.10 -1.64 4.34
CA LEU A 57 -14.07 -0.60 4.04
C LEU A 57 -14.18 -0.33 2.54
N PHE A 58 -13.04 -0.23 1.85
CA PHE A 58 -13.01 -0.07 0.40
C PHE A 58 -13.78 -1.19 -0.30
N GLY A 59 -13.46 -2.46 0.00
CA GLY A 59 -14.13 -3.62 -0.58
C GLY A 59 -15.63 -3.64 -0.29
N ALA A 60 -16.04 -3.23 0.92
CA ALA A 60 -17.45 -3.17 1.30
C ALA A 60 -18.20 -2.04 0.59
N VAL A 61 -17.67 -0.82 0.58
CA VAL A 61 -18.30 0.38 0.00
C VAL A 61 -18.39 0.28 -1.52
N ALA A 62 -17.26 -0.04 -2.17
CA ALA A 62 -17.19 -0.11 -3.61
C ALA A 62 -18.05 -1.24 -4.23
N LEU A 63 -18.36 -2.29 -3.46
CA LEU A 63 -19.29 -3.34 -3.91
C LEU A 63 -20.76 -3.02 -3.60
N LYS A 64 -21.04 -2.35 -2.46
CA LYS A 64 -22.42 -2.02 -2.08
C LYS A 64 -23.00 -0.84 -2.86
N ILE A 65 -22.15 0.09 -3.31
CA ILE A 65 -22.57 1.31 -3.99
C ILE A 65 -21.99 1.31 -5.42
N PRO A 66 -22.74 0.77 -6.42
CA PRO A 66 -22.24 0.69 -7.81
C PRO A 66 -21.77 2.03 -8.35
N LYS A 67 -22.43 3.12 -7.97
CA LYS A 67 -22.05 4.48 -8.38
C LYS A 67 -20.67 4.92 -7.92
N VAL A 68 -20.15 4.35 -6.83
CA VAL A 68 -18.74 4.58 -6.43
C VAL A 68 -17.80 4.07 -7.50
N ARG A 69 -18.04 2.89 -8.06
CA ARG A 69 -17.21 2.35 -9.16
C ARG A 69 -17.32 3.19 -10.43
N GLU A 70 -18.52 3.69 -10.76
CA GLU A 70 -18.73 4.57 -11.91
C GLU A 70 -17.98 5.90 -11.75
N VAL A 71 -18.11 6.55 -10.58
CA VAL A 71 -17.43 7.83 -10.27
C VAL A 71 -15.92 7.69 -10.31
N PHE A 72 -15.36 6.73 -9.58
CA PHE A 72 -13.90 6.51 -9.55
C PHE A 72 -13.37 5.87 -10.84
N GLY A 73 -14.23 5.20 -11.62
CA GLY A 73 -13.95 4.71 -12.97
C GLY A 73 -14.02 5.79 -14.05
N SER A 74 -14.54 6.99 -13.74
CA SER A 74 -14.61 8.11 -14.69
C SER A 74 -13.20 8.59 -15.07
N ARG A 75 -13.07 9.18 -16.25
CA ARG A 75 -11.77 9.66 -16.76
C ARG A 75 -11.12 10.68 -15.82
N ILE A 76 -11.90 11.62 -15.29
CA ILE A 76 -11.39 12.67 -14.40
C ILE A 76 -10.87 12.06 -13.08
N MET A 77 -11.67 11.21 -12.43
CA MET A 77 -11.25 10.58 -11.17
C MET A 77 -10.05 9.64 -11.36
N LYS A 78 -10.01 8.87 -12.45
CA LYS A 78 -8.83 8.06 -12.79
C LYS A 78 -7.58 8.92 -12.91
N TRP A 79 -7.64 10.08 -13.55
CA TRP A 79 -6.50 10.99 -13.67
C TRP A 79 -6.06 11.54 -12.32
N ILE A 80 -7.01 11.99 -11.47
CA ILE A 80 -6.71 12.43 -10.11
C ILE A 80 -6.03 11.31 -9.32
N CYS A 81 -6.59 10.10 -9.34
CA CYS A 81 -5.99 8.94 -8.70
C CYS A 81 -4.62 8.59 -9.29
N GLY A 82 -4.44 8.73 -10.61
CA GLY A 82 -3.15 8.54 -11.28
C GLY A 82 -2.08 9.51 -10.77
N VAL A 83 -2.41 10.79 -10.59
CA VAL A 83 -1.50 11.77 -9.98
C VAL A 83 -1.13 11.36 -8.53
N MET A 84 -2.10 10.90 -7.73
CA MET A 84 -1.81 10.38 -6.39
C MET A 84 -0.86 9.17 -6.44
N CYS A 85 -0.99 8.31 -7.45
CA CYS A 85 -0.08 7.18 -7.64
C CYS A 85 1.34 7.62 -8.08
N VAL A 86 1.49 8.75 -8.79
CA VAL A 86 2.82 9.35 -9.07
C VAL A 86 3.51 9.70 -7.75
N PHE A 87 2.81 10.38 -6.84
CA PHE A 87 3.35 10.68 -5.51
C PHE A 87 3.66 9.42 -4.70
N GLN A 88 2.81 8.39 -4.79
CA GLN A 88 3.04 7.13 -4.08
C GLN A 88 4.25 6.37 -4.63
N ALA A 89 4.46 6.36 -5.94
CA ALA A 89 5.64 5.77 -6.56
C ALA A 89 6.91 6.54 -6.16
N TRP A 90 6.85 7.88 -6.19
CA TRP A 90 7.93 8.74 -5.68
C TRP A 90 8.27 8.45 -4.22
N LEU A 91 7.24 8.35 -3.34
CA LEU A 91 7.43 7.98 -1.92
C LEU A 91 8.12 6.64 -1.77
N SER A 92 7.76 5.65 -2.60
CA SER A 92 8.39 4.33 -2.55
C SER A 92 9.87 4.38 -2.94
N MET A 93 10.22 5.13 -3.98
CA MET A 93 11.62 5.30 -4.41
C MET A 93 12.44 6.06 -3.35
N ASN A 94 11.91 7.17 -2.83
CA ASN A 94 12.57 7.96 -1.81
C ASN A 94 12.74 7.18 -0.49
N GLY A 95 11.73 6.40 -0.11
CA GLY A 95 11.81 5.52 1.04
C GLY A 95 12.89 4.44 0.89
N MET A 96 13.03 3.83 -0.31
CA MET A 96 14.11 2.86 -0.59
C MET A 96 15.50 3.48 -0.44
N GLN A 97 15.68 4.74 -0.84
CA GLN A 97 16.92 5.46 -0.61
C GLN A 97 17.16 5.69 0.88
N THR A 98 16.14 6.23 1.57
CA THR A 98 16.26 6.66 2.97
C THR A 98 16.55 5.50 3.92
N VAL A 99 16.01 4.30 3.68
CA VAL A 99 16.24 3.15 4.58
C VAL A 99 17.68 2.64 4.61
N PHE A 100 18.51 3.01 3.64
CA PHE A 100 19.92 2.67 3.63
C PHE A 100 20.82 3.75 4.24
N THR A 101 20.28 4.94 4.56
CA THR A 101 21.06 6.05 5.13
C THR A 101 21.77 5.65 6.43
N ASP A 102 21.09 4.90 7.29
CA ASP A 102 21.62 4.45 8.59
C ASP A 102 22.32 3.08 8.51
N THR A 103 22.72 2.66 7.31
CA THR A 103 23.47 1.42 7.10
C THR A 103 24.88 1.71 6.57
N SER A 104 25.76 0.73 6.66
CA SER A 104 27.11 0.83 6.06
C SER A 104 27.12 0.95 4.53
N LEU A 105 25.98 0.69 3.86
CA LEU A 105 25.82 0.80 2.42
C LEU A 105 25.51 2.24 1.97
N GLY A 106 24.91 3.06 2.84
CA GLY A 106 24.63 4.47 2.59
C GLY A 106 23.46 4.75 1.65
N ALA A 107 23.06 6.01 1.61
CA ALA A 107 21.93 6.49 0.80
C ALA A 107 22.13 6.30 -0.71
N ASP A 108 23.37 6.40 -1.20
CA ASP A 108 23.67 6.23 -2.63
C ASP A 108 23.37 4.81 -3.11
N PHE A 109 23.70 3.81 -2.30
CA PHE A 109 23.31 2.42 -2.60
C PHE A 109 21.80 2.28 -2.71
N GLY A 110 21.03 2.83 -1.75
CA GLY A 110 19.58 2.85 -1.78
C GLY A 110 19.01 3.56 -3.01
N MET A 111 19.66 4.63 -3.45
CA MET A 111 19.31 5.34 -4.68
C MET A 111 19.47 4.45 -5.91
N TYR A 112 20.60 3.76 -6.06
CA TYR A 112 20.82 2.84 -7.19
C TYR A 112 19.82 1.68 -7.18
N VAL A 113 19.50 1.14 -5.99
CA VAL A 113 18.48 0.08 -5.85
C VAL A 113 17.11 0.59 -6.29
N ALA A 114 16.70 1.79 -5.87
CA ALA A 114 15.42 2.38 -6.25
C ALA A 114 15.31 2.60 -7.77
N TYR A 115 16.36 3.12 -8.41
CA TYR A 115 16.42 3.28 -9.87
C TYR A 115 16.35 1.94 -10.60
N ALA A 116 17.15 0.96 -10.19
CA ALA A 116 17.17 -0.36 -10.83
C ALA A 116 15.80 -1.02 -10.78
N LEU A 117 15.14 -1.01 -9.61
CA LEU A 117 13.80 -1.58 -9.44
C LEU A 117 12.76 -0.83 -10.26
N ALA A 118 12.78 0.51 -10.29
CA ALA A 118 11.84 1.29 -11.07
C ALA A 118 11.98 1.03 -12.58
N VAL A 119 13.22 0.91 -13.10
CA VAL A 119 13.49 0.54 -14.50
C VAL A 119 13.01 -0.87 -14.79
N ILE A 120 13.27 -1.84 -13.91
CA ILE A 120 12.80 -3.22 -14.06
C ILE A 120 11.26 -3.25 -14.15
N PHE A 121 10.54 -2.52 -13.28
CA PHE A 121 9.09 -2.47 -13.33
C PHE A 121 8.56 -1.75 -14.57
N LEU A 122 9.23 -0.71 -15.04
CA LEU A 122 8.87 -0.07 -16.31
C LEU A 122 8.96 -1.08 -17.48
N LEU A 123 10.01 -1.89 -17.52
CA LEU A 123 10.17 -2.94 -18.53
C LEU A 123 9.11 -4.05 -18.39
N ILE A 124 8.76 -4.40 -17.14
CA ILE A 124 7.68 -5.37 -16.88
C ILE A 124 6.34 -4.82 -17.37
N LEU A 125 6.02 -3.55 -17.11
CA LEU A 125 4.78 -2.90 -17.58
C LEU A 125 4.65 -2.89 -19.10
N LEU A 126 5.77 -2.79 -19.83
CA LEU A 126 5.76 -2.85 -21.30
C LEU A 126 5.24 -4.20 -21.82
N LYS A 127 5.46 -5.28 -21.07
CA LYS A 127 5.27 -6.66 -21.54
C LYS A 127 4.10 -7.40 -20.87
N PHE A 128 3.70 -7.03 -19.65
CA PHE A 128 2.82 -7.84 -18.82
C PHE A 128 1.68 -7.03 -18.19
N GLY A 129 0.54 -7.69 -17.92
CA GLY A 129 -0.67 -7.07 -17.35
C GLY A 129 -0.89 -7.41 -15.87
N MET A 130 -2.12 -7.15 -15.38
CA MET A 130 -2.55 -7.26 -13.99
C MET A 130 -2.23 -8.60 -13.31
N ILE A 131 -2.48 -9.72 -13.98
CA ILE A 131 -2.27 -11.07 -13.39
C ILE A 131 -0.82 -11.26 -12.95
N ARG A 132 0.13 -10.74 -13.70
CA ARG A 132 1.54 -10.87 -13.33
C ARG A 132 1.88 -10.01 -12.12
N ASN A 133 1.29 -8.82 -12.00
CA ASN A 133 1.45 -7.98 -10.81
C ASN A 133 0.91 -8.73 -9.57
N VAL A 134 -0.30 -9.32 -9.66
CA VAL A 134 -0.89 -10.14 -8.58
C VAL A 134 0.01 -11.31 -8.19
N LEU A 135 0.62 -11.99 -9.17
CA LEU A 135 1.51 -13.13 -8.90
C LEU A 135 2.82 -12.71 -8.24
N THR A 136 3.45 -11.65 -8.74
CA THR A 136 4.73 -11.15 -8.20
C THR A 136 4.54 -10.59 -6.80
N ASP A 137 3.47 -9.84 -6.58
CA ASP A 137 3.11 -9.30 -5.26
C ASP A 137 2.82 -10.44 -4.28
N GLY A 138 2.00 -11.41 -4.68
CA GLY A 138 1.62 -12.52 -3.80
C GLY A 138 2.82 -13.36 -3.37
N PHE A 139 3.75 -13.64 -4.29
CA PHE A 139 4.97 -14.38 -3.97
C PHE A 139 5.93 -13.51 -3.13
N GLY A 140 6.13 -12.26 -3.51
CA GLY A 140 6.97 -11.31 -2.76
C GLY A 140 6.48 -11.15 -1.33
N TRP A 141 5.15 -11.14 -1.11
CA TRP A 141 4.57 -10.97 0.20
C TRP A 141 4.79 -12.18 1.14
N ILE A 142 4.85 -13.39 0.58
CA ILE A 142 5.26 -14.58 1.37
C ILE A 142 6.69 -14.40 1.88
N ILE A 143 7.60 -13.91 1.02
CA ILE A 143 8.98 -13.61 1.43
C ILE A 143 9.00 -12.52 2.50
N VAL A 144 8.19 -11.47 2.35
CA VAL A 144 8.05 -10.39 3.36
C VAL A 144 7.66 -10.95 4.72
N TYR A 145 6.69 -11.86 4.79
CA TYR A 145 6.31 -12.48 6.07
C TYR A 145 7.47 -13.26 6.70
N LEU A 146 8.15 -14.10 5.93
CA LEU A 146 9.27 -14.90 6.42
C LEU A 146 10.41 -14.01 6.94
N MET A 147 10.75 -12.96 6.17
CA MET A 147 11.77 -11.99 6.58
C MET A 147 11.34 -11.17 7.79
N ALA A 148 10.08 -10.73 7.87
CA ALA A 148 9.55 -9.98 8.99
C ALA A 148 9.67 -10.77 10.29
N VAL A 149 9.29 -12.06 10.28
CA VAL A 149 9.46 -12.97 11.42
C VAL A 149 10.93 -13.11 11.78
N GLY A 150 11.79 -13.38 10.79
CA GLY A 150 13.23 -13.56 11.02
C GLY A 150 13.90 -12.30 11.61
N VAL A 151 13.60 -11.12 11.06
CA VAL A 151 14.13 -9.83 11.57
C VAL A 151 13.63 -9.55 12.97
N THR A 152 12.36 -9.80 13.26
CA THR A 152 11.78 -9.55 14.60
C THR A 152 12.41 -10.46 15.64
N ILE A 153 12.58 -11.75 15.33
CA ILE A 153 13.24 -12.69 16.25
C ILE A 153 14.72 -12.31 16.46
N ALA A 154 15.45 -12.03 15.38
CA ALA A 154 16.86 -11.66 15.46
C ALA A 154 17.06 -10.36 16.25
N ALA A 155 16.20 -9.36 16.06
CA ALA A 155 16.25 -8.11 16.81
C ALA A 155 15.90 -8.30 18.28
N ALA A 156 14.92 -9.15 18.61
CA ALA A 156 14.58 -9.48 19.98
C ALA A 156 15.74 -10.20 20.70
N ILE A 157 16.39 -11.17 20.05
CA ILE A 157 17.57 -11.86 20.60
C ILE A 157 18.73 -10.87 20.82
N HIS A 158 18.99 -10.00 19.83
CA HIS A 158 20.05 -8.98 19.93
C HIS A 158 19.80 -7.99 21.08
N SER A 159 18.53 -7.65 21.31
CA SER A 159 18.13 -6.71 22.37
C SER A 159 17.98 -7.37 23.74
N ALA A 160 18.27 -8.65 23.91
CA ALA A 160 18.05 -9.39 25.15
C ALA A 160 18.60 -8.62 26.36
N GLY A 161 17.71 -8.19 27.26
CA GLY A 161 18.03 -7.40 28.46
C GLY A 161 18.09 -5.86 28.25
N HIS A 162 17.97 -5.35 27.02
CA HIS A 162 18.08 -3.92 26.71
C HIS A 162 16.94 -3.45 25.78
N PHE A 163 15.70 -3.61 26.22
CA PHE A 163 14.54 -3.14 25.46
C PHE A 163 14.25 -1.66 25.72
N ASN A 164 13.82 -0.96 24.67
CA ASN A 164 13.36 0.43 24.79
C ASN A 164 12.14 0.50 25.72
N ASN A 165 12.11 1.47 26.63
CA ASN A 165 10.94 1.71 27.45
C ASN A 165 9.94 2.58 26.67
N ILE A 166 8.80 2.01 26.31
CA ILE A 166 7.77 2.69 25.50
C ILE A 166 6.47 2.72 26.32
N PRO A 167 5.91 3.92 26.57
CA PRO A 167 4.66 4.05 27.31
C PRO A 167 3.47 3.54 26.51
N LEU A 168 2.37 3.20 27.19
CA LEU A 168 1.11 2.86 26.51
C LEU A 168 0.59 4.04 25.69
N VAL A 169 0.66 5.24 26.25
CA VAL A 169 0.34 6.51 25.59
C VAL A 169 1.34 7.55 26.12
N GLN A 170 1.96 8.32 25.24
CA GLN A 170 2.92 9.34 25.65
C GLN A 170 2.21 10.51 26.36
N ASP A 171 1.12 10.99 25.73
CA ASP A 171 0.28 12.06 26.25
C ASP A 171 -1.09 12.10 25.53
N ALA A 172 -1.98 13.00 25.96
CA ALA A 172 -3.32 13.14 25.36
C ALA A 172 -3.28 13.58 23.89
N GLU A 173 -2.26 14.33 23.46
CA GLU A 173 -2.10 14.77 22.08
C GLU A 173 -1.71 13.58 21.18
N SER A 174 -0.91 12.65 21.68
CA SER A 174 -0.53 11.42 21.00
C SER A 174 -1.75 10.57 20.61
N MET A 175 -2.78 10.52 21.46
CA MET A 175 -4.05 9.85 21.14
C MET A 175 -4.77 10.51 19.97
N LYS A 176 -4.85 11.85 19.95
CA LYS A 176 -5.46 12.60 18.85
C LYS A 176 -4.69 12.37 17.54
N ILE A 177 -3.36 12.38 17.60
CA ILE A 177 -2.51 12.11 16.44
C ILE A 177 -2.74 10.70 15.91
N GLY A 178 -2.81 9.69 16.77
CA GLY A 178 -3.10 8.30 16.38
C GLY A 178 -4.44 8.17 15.67
N LEU A 179 -5.50 8.75 16.24
CA LEU A 179 -6.84 8.77 15.66
C LEU A 179 -6.86 9.52 14.31
N TRP A 180 -6.24 10.69 14.25
CA TRP A 180 -6.17 11.49 13.03
C TRP A 180 -5.44 10.75 11.91
N LYS A 181 -4.26 10.19 12.21
CA LYS A 181 -3.50 9.41 11.24
C LYS A 181 -4.25 8.16 10.76
N ALA A 182 -4.99 7.47 11.64
CA ALA A 182 -5.85 6.36 11.26
C ALA A 182 -6.98 6.81 10.31
N PHE A 183 -7.62 7.95 10.60
CA PHE A 183 -8.64 8.53 9.75
C PHE A 183 -8.11 8.91 8.36
N LEU A 184 -6.91 9.47 8.26
CA LEU A 184 -6.24 9.81 7.00
C LEU A 184 -6.01 8.62 6.07
N LEU A 185 -6.01 7.39 6.61
CA LEU A 185 -5.79 6.17 5.84
C LEU A 185 -7.04 5.63 5.16
N LEU A 186 -8.22 5.84 5.75
CA LEU A 186 -9.47 5.25 5.27
C LEU A 186 -9.77 5.52 3.78
N PRO A 187 -9.54 6.72 3.24
CA PRO A 187 -9.76 7.00 1.83
C PRO A 187 -8.66 6.44 0.91
N GLY A 188 -7.54 5.99 1.47
CA GLY A 188 -6.37 5.58 0.71
C GLY A 188 -6.62 4.57 -0.40
N PRO A 189 -7.28 3.43 -0.15
CA PRO A 189 -7.53 2.42 -1.17
C PRO A 189 -8.33 2.93 -2.37
N PHE A 190 -9.19 3.95 -2.20
CA PHE A 190 -9.96 4.55 -3.29
C PHE A 190 -9.11 5.32 -4.30
N THR A 191 -7.87 5.64 -3.98
CA THR A 191 -6.96 6.34 -4.88
C THR A 191 -6.07 5.42 -5.72
N TYR A 192 -6.27 4.11 -5.62
CA TYR A 192 -5.55 3.13 -6.44
C TYR A 192 -6.42 2.61 -7.58
N PRO A 193 -6.23 3.06 -8.84
CA PRO A 193 -6.90 2.48 -10.02
C PRO A 193 -6.75 0.97 -10.10
N TYR A 194 -5.62 0.43 -9.66
CA TYR A 194 -5.38 -1.01 -9.55
C TYR A 194 -6.42 -1.75 -8.70
N PHE A 195 -6.85 -1.18 -7.58
CA PHE A 195 -7.87 -1.80 -6.74
C PHE A 195 -9.24 -1.84 -7.43
N PHE A 196 -9.56 -0.82 -8.22
CA PHE A 196 -10.77 -0.85 -9.05
C PHE A 196 -10.69 -1.87 -10.17
N GLU A 197 -9.51 -2.13 -10.74
CA GLU A 197 -9.34 -3.25 -11.69
C GLU A 197 -9.59 -4.60 -11.02
N ILE A 198 -9.07 -4.83 -9.82
CA ILE A 198 -9.37 -6.03 -9.04
C ILE A 198 -10.88 -6.17 -8.80
N LEU A 199 -11.60 -5.07 -8.46
CA LEU A 199 -13.06 -5.09 -8.30
C LEU A 199 -13.80 -5.48 -9.57
N ASN A 200 -13.30 -5.08 -10.73
CA ASN A 200 -13.92 -5.32 -12.04
C ASN A 200 -13.49 -6.66 -12.66
N TYR A 201 -12.53 -7.33 -12.04
CA TYR A 201 -12.01 -8.59 -12.55
C TYR A 201 -13.03 -9.73 -12.34
N ASN A 202 -13.65 -10.18 -13.44
CA ASN A 202 -14.73 -11.15 -13.47
C ASN A 202 -14.28 -12.45 -14.15
N GLU A 203 -13.17 -13.07 -13.72
CA GLU A 203 -12.93 -14.45 -14.13
C GLU A 203 -14.01 -15.36 -13.54
N LYS A 204 -14.71 -16.06 -14.42
CA LYS A 204 -15.66 -17.10 -14.03
C LYS A 204 -15.02 -18.47 -14.15
N ASN A 205 -15.42 -19.37 -13.27
CA ASN A 205 -15.15 -20.79 -13.40
C ASN A 205 -15.99 -21.38 -14.56
N GLU A 206 -15.70 -22.62 -14.95
CA GLU A 206 -16.45 -23.34 -15.99
C GLU A 206 -17.94 -23.48 -15.66
N ASP A 207 -18.29 -23.52 -14.37
CA ASP A 207 -19.67 -23.57 -13.86
C ASP A 207 -20.37 -22.19 -13.82
N GLY A 208 -19.72 -21.11 -14.28
CA GLY A 208 -20.23 -19.75 -14.28
C GLY A 208 -20.12 -19.02 -12.95
N THR A 209 -19.61 -19.65 -11.87
CA THR A 209 -19.39 -19.00 -10.58
C THR A 209 -18.19 -18.06 -10.65
N GLN A 210 -18.20 -17.01 -9.80
CA GLN A 210 -17.04 -16.11 -9.69
C GLN A 210 -15.85 -16.86 -9.08
N ARG A 211 -14.73 -16.87 -9.79
CA ARG A 211 -13.49 -17.54 -9.37
C ARG A 211 -12.87 -16.87 -8.13
N VAL A 212 -13.07 -15.57 -7.96
CA VAL A 212 -12.56 -14.79 -6.85
C VAL A 212 -13.70 -14.04 -6.18
N ASN A 213 -13.92 -14.27 -4.90
CA ASN A 213 -14.79 -13.42 -4.11
C ASN A 213 -14.03 -12.14 -3.73
N VAL A 214 -14.26 -11.08 -4.50
CA VAL A 214 -13.53 -9.82 -4.37
C VAL A 214 -13.68 -9.18 -2.99
N ARG A 215 -14.88 -9.22 -2.41
CA ARG A 215 -15.09 -8.72 -1.03
C ARG A 215 -14.22 -9.46 -0.03
N ARG A 216 -14.18 -10.78 -0.15
CA ARG A 216 -13.34 -11.63 0.71
C ARG A 216 -11.85 -11.34 0.46
N ALA A 217 -11.43 -11.07 -0.79
CA ALA A 217 -10.06 -10.72 -1.11
C ALA A 217 -9.61 -9.43 -0.40
N PHE A 218 -10.44 -8.37 -0.42
CA PHE A 218 -10.14 -7.12 0.29
C PHE A 218 -10.16 -7.29 1.82
N THR A 219 -11.09 -8.07 2.36
CA THR A 219 -11.11 -8.39 3.78
C THR A 219 -9.86 -9.14 4.21
N MET A 220 -9.48 -10.20 3.48
CA MET A 220 -8.28 -10.97 3.74
C MET A 220 -7.02 -10.11 3.55
N GLY A 221 -6.97 -9.25 2.54
CA GLY A 221 -5.84 -8.35 2.30
C GLY A 221 -5.62 -7.38 3.46
N GLY A 222 -6.69 -6.78 3.99
CA GLY A 222 -6.61 -5.96 5.20
C GLY A 222 -6.14 -6.74 6.42
N VAL A 223 -6.66 -7.97 6.63
CA VAL A 223 -6.24 -8.85 7.73
C VAL A 223 -4.76 -9.25 7.58
N PHE A 224 -4.31 -9.59 6.38
CA PHE A 224 -2.91 -9.92 6.13
C PHE A 224 -2.00 -8.73 6.45
N PHE A 225 -2.38 -7.53 6.04
CA PHE A 225 -1.65 -6.34 6.47
C PHE A 225 -1.59 -6.22 8.00
N GLY A 226 -2.72 -6.41 8.70
CA GLY A 226 -2.77 -6.38 10.16
C GLY A 226 -1.85 -7.42 10.82
N ILE A 227 -1.83 -8.66 10.30
CA ILE A 227 -0.92 -9.72 10.77
C ILE A 227 0.55 -9.33 10.54
N TYR A 228 0.88 -8.80 9.36
CA TYR A 228 2.23 -8.29 9.09
C TYR A 228 2.64 -7.24 10.12
N MET A 229 1.78 -6.26 10.40
CA MET A 229 2.05 -5.22 11.39
C MET A 229 2.20 -5.81 12.81
N ALA A 230 1.40 -6.81 13.17
CA ALA A 230 1.55 -7.50 14.45
C ALA A 230 2.90 -8.22 14.58
N ILE A 231 3.41 -8.80 13.50
CA ILE A 231 4.74 -9.45 13.47
C ILE A 231 5.86 -8.43 13.67
N VAL A 232 5.80 -7.28 13.01
CA VAL A 232 6.87 -6.26 13.04
C VAL A 232 6.73 -5.26 14.20
N PHE A 233 5.59 -5.22 14.86
CA PHE A 233 5.31 -4.30 15.96
C PHE A 233 6.35 -4.36 17.09
N PRO A 234 6.84 -5.56 17.53
CA PRO A 234 7.88 -5.68 18.55
C PRO A 234 9.19 -4.98 18.21
N LEU A 235 9.46 -4.69 16.92
CA LEU A 235 10.67 -3.98 16.52
C LEU A 235 10.81 -2.59 17.13
N ALA A 236 9.71 -1.98 17.59
CA ALA A 236 9.76 -0.69 18.28
C ALA A 236 10.54 -0.75 19.61
N TRP A 237 10.52 -1.89 20.28
CA TRP A 237 11.23 -2.11 21.55
C TRP A 237 12.64 -2.61 21.38
N THR A 238 13.03 -3.05 20.19
CA THR A 238 14.32 -3.69 19.94
C THR A 238 15.39 -2.70 19.52
N GLN A 239 16.65 -3.08 19.77
CA GLN A 239 17.82 -2.39 19.24
C GLN A 239 18.34 -3.11 18.01
N PHE A 240 18.97 -2.38 17.10
CA PHE A 240 19.50 -2.93 15.87
C PHE A 240 21.03 -2.86 15.82
N SER A 241 21.68 -4.00 15.57
CA SER A 241 23.08 -4.00 15.16
C SER A 241 23.22 -3.45 13.72
N PRO A 242 24.42 -3.04 13.31
CA PRO A 242 24.67 -2.62 11.90
C PRO A 242 24.20 -3.66 10.87
N ALA A 243 24.43 -4.95 11.13
CA ALA A 243 24.00 -6.04 10.25
C ALA A 243 22.46 -6.15 10.20
N LEU A 244 21.79 -6.06 11.33
CA LEU A 244 20.31 -6.08 11.39
C LEU A 244 19.70 -4.87 10.72
N ASN A 245 20.33 -3.69 10.75
CA ASN A 245 19.89 -2.52 10.00
C ASN A 245 19.90 -2.78 8.49
N ILE A 246 20.91 -3.47 7.96
CA ILE A 246 20.93 -3.85 6.53
C ILE A 246 19.78 -4.80 6.21
N VAL A 247 19.57 -5.84 7.02
CA VAL A 247 18.47 -6.81 6.80
C VAL A 247 17.11 -6.12 6.88
N LYS A 248 16.91 -5.20 7.83
CA LYS A 248 15.72 -4.35 7.93
C LYS A 248 15.53 -3.50 6.68
N ALA A 249 16.58 -2.86 6.17
CA ALA A 249 16.53 -2.05 4.96
C ALA A 249 16.15 -2.89 3.72
N ILE A 250 16.68 -4.12 3.60
CA ILE A 250 16.29 -5.06 2.56
C ILE A 250 14.80 -5.43 2.66
N LEU A 251 14.32 -5.77 3.85
CA LEU A 251 12.90 -6.08 4.09
C LEU A 251 11.99 -4.92 3.65
N ILE A 252 12.32 -3.69 4.08
CA ILE A 252 11.56 -2.48 3.72
C ILE A 252 11.61 -2.25 2.21
N THR A 253 12.74 -2.50 1.56
CA THR A 253 12.89 -2.39 0.11
C THR A 253 12.00 -3.38 -0.64
N ILE A 254 11.91 -4.63 -0.19
CA ILE A 254 11.02 -5.64 -0.80
C ILE A 254 9.55 -5.22 -0.65
N ILE A 255 9.16 -4.66 0.49
CA ILE A 255 7.80 -4.12 0.68
C ILE A 255 7.57 -2.94 -0.28
N GLY A 256 8.53 -2.03 -0.37
CA GLY A 256 8.46 -0.86 -1.23
C GLY A 256 8.37 -1.21 -2.73
N THR A 257 8.98 -2.32 -3.16
CA THR A 257 8.89 -2.83 -4.53
C THR A 257 7.46 -3.14 -4.94
N SER A 258 6.67 -3.79 -4.09
CA SER A 258 5.27 -4.10 -4.39
C SER A 258 4.42 -2.85 -4.50
N THR A 259 4.64 -1.87 -3.62
CA THR A 259 3.93 -0.58 -3.70
C THR A 259 4.36 0.23 -4.91
N LEU A 260 5.65 0.23 -5.26
CA LEU A 260 6.16 0.89 -6.44
C LEU A 260 5.53 0.29 -7.71
N SER A 261 5.58 -1.05 -7.87
CA SER A 261 5.02 -1.74 -9.03
C SER A 261 3.52 -1.48 -9.19
N SER A 262 2.75 -1.56 -8.11
CA SER A 262 1.30 -1.32 -8.11
C SER A 262 0.96 0.15 -8.40
N SER A 263 1.79 1.10 -7.92
CA SER A 263 1.63 2.53 -8.22
C SER A 263 1.94 2.82 -9.68
N MET A 264 3.03 2.29 -10.23
CA MET A 264 3.39 2.43 -11.64
C MET A 264 2.33 1.79 -12.57
N TYR A 265 1.77 0.65 -12.17
CA TYR A 265 0.66 0.02 -12.89
C TYR A 265 -0.62 0.85 -12.80
N SER A 266 -0.91 1.45 -11.65
CA SER A 266 -2.05 2.37 -11.46
C SER A 266 -1.92 3.62 -12.34
N ILE A 267 -0.72 4.19 -12.50
CA ILE A 267 -0.44 5.28 -13.43
C ILE A 267 -0.73 4.85 -14.87
N TYR A 268 -0.28 3.66 -15.25
CA TYR A 268 -0.52 3.08 -16.57
C TYR A 268 -2.02 2.93 -16.89
N ILE A 269 -2.81 2.47 -15.91
CA ILE A 269 -4.28 2.34 -16.03
C ILE A 269 -4.94 3.72 -16.13
N ALA A 270 -4.54 4.66 -15.26
CA ALA A 270 -5.17 5.96 -15.12
C ALA A 270 -5.03 6.83 -16.37
N PHE A 271 -3.83 6.86 -16.95
CA PHE A 271 -3.51 7.73 -18.11
C PHE A 271 -3.52 6.99 -19.44
N GLY A 272 -3.70 5.67 -19.44
CA GLY A 272 -3.61 4.81 -20.61
C GLY A 272 -2.18 4.46 -20.99
N LYS A 273 -2.03 3.41 -21.81
CA LYS A 273 -0.75 2.73 -22.09
C LYS A 273 0.39 3.68 -22.45
N LYS A 274 0.20 4.51 -23.48
CA LYS A 274 1.28 5.38 -23.99
C LYS A 274 1.64 6.48 -23.00
N VAL A 275 0.64 7.23 -22.52
CA VAL A 275 0.84 8.37 -21.61
C VAL A 275 1.32 7.88 -20.24
N GLY A 276 0.75 6.81 -19.70
CA GLY A 276 1.18 6.25 -18.43
C GLY A 276 2.63 5.75 -18.44
N LEU A 277 3.11 5.17 -19.54
CA LEU A 277 4.52 4.81 -19.69
C LEU A 277 5.44 6.04 -19.72
N VAL A 278 5.05 7.10 -20.43
CA VAL A 278 5.82 8.35 -20.46
C VAL A 278 5.88 8.98 -19.07
N ILE A 279 4.77 9.02 -18.34
CA ILE A 279 4.74 9.54 -16.96
C ILE A 279 5.64 8.72 -16.04
N ASN A 280 5.59 7.38 -16.11
CA ASN A 280 6.47 6.53 -15.32
C ASN A 280 7.96 6.75 -15.65
N ALA A 281 8.30 6.89 -16.94
CA ALA A 281 9.66 7.19 -17.36
C ALA A 281 10.13 8.58 -16.87
N ALA A 282 9.27 9.60 -16.97
CA ALA A 282 9.54 10.95 -16.48
C ALA A 282 9.70 10.98 -14.95
N LEU A 283 8.88 10.20 -14.21
CA LEU A 283 9.03 10.04 -12.77
C LEU A 283 10.41 9.45 -12.42
N ILE A 284 10.83 8.38 -13.10
CA ILE A 284 12.12 7.76 -12.86
C ILE A 284 13.25 8.75 -13.13
N ALA A 285 13.19 9.48 -14.25
CA ALA A 285 14.22 10.44 -14.62
C ALA A 285 14.29 11.66 -13.69
N GLY A 286 13.13 12.11 -13.17
CA GLY A 286 13.02 13.35 -12.40
C GLY A 286 12.83 13.17 -10.89
N TRP A 287 12.78 11.94 -10.36
CA TRP A 287 12.42 11.72 -8.95
C TRP A 287 13.36 12.38 -7.96
N SER A 288 14.64 12.49 -8.29
CA SER A 288 15.66 13.13 -7.45
C SER A 288 15.40 14.62 -7.20
N ILE A 289 14.63 15.29 -8.09
CA ILE A 289 14.28 16.71 -7.94
C ILE A 289 13.34 16.92 -6.73
N LEU A 290 12.54 15.91 -6.37
CA LEU A 290 11.56 15.98 -5.29
C LEU A 290 12.09 15.46 -3.93
N ILE A 291 13.33 14.94 -3.88
CA ILE A 291 13.94 14.42 -2.64
C ILE A 291 13.88 15.43 -1.48
N PRO A 292 14.11 16.76 -1.67
CA PRO A 292 14.11 17.72 -0.59
C PRO A 292 12.80 17.79 0.21
N LEU A 293 11.68 17.34 -0.34
CA LEU A 293 10.36 17.38 0.34
C LEU A 293 10.24 16.38 1.50
N GLY A 294 11.11 15.37 1.55
CA GLY A 294 11.07 14.34 2.58
C GLY A 294 9.86 13.39 2.50
N VAL A 295 10.05 12.15 2.97
CA VAL A 295 9.02 11.09 2.89
C VAL A 295 7.76 11.44 3.69
N MET A 296 7.94 11.92 4.93
CA MET A 296 6.81 12.20 5.84
C MET A 296 6.01 13.43 5.42
N GLY A 297 6.66 14.49 4.97
CA GLY A 297 5.97 15.70 4.48
C GLY A 297 5.12 15.38 3.25
N MET A 298 5.68 14.65 2.30
CA MET A 298 4.96 14.25 1.08
C MET A 298 3.81 13.29 1.39
N TRP A 299 4.00 12.33 2.30
CA TRP A 299 2.94 11.42 2.73
C TRP A 299 1.78 12.19 3.38
N THR A 300 2.06 13.14 4.28
CA THR A 300 1.04 13.94 4.97
C THR A 300 0.27 14.80 3.96
N LEU A 301 0.95 15.45 3.03
CA LEU A 301 0.32 16.23 1.97
C LEU A 301 -0.61 15.36 1.11
N MET A 302 -0.09 14.24 0.61
CA MET A 302 -0.86 13.30 -0.19
C MET A 302 -2.08 12.76 0.56
N ALA A 303 -1.92 12.39 1.84
CA ALA A 303 -3.00 11.85 2.65
C ALA A 303 -4.09 12.90 2.92
N SER A 304 -3.71 14.15 3.17
CA SER A 304 -4.65 15.26 3.40
C SER A 304 -5.46 15.59 2.15
N VAL A 305 -4.80 15.70 0.99
CA VAL A 305 -5.48 15.98 -0.29
C VAL A 305 -6.42 14.84 -0.66
N ARG A 306 -6.02 13.60 -0.43
CA ARG A 306 -6.78 12.38 -0.70
C ARG A 306 -8.15 12.37 -0.02
N ILE A 307 -8.24 12.83 1.23
CA ILE A 307 -9.52 12.86 1.98
C ILE A 307 -10.57 13.67 1.22
N TYR A 308 -10.25 14.88 0.78
CA TYR A 308 -11.20 15.74 0.11
C TYR A 308 -11.72 15.14 -1.20
N PHE A 309 -10.83 14.59 -2.02
CA PHE A 309 -11.22 13.97 -3.28
C PHE A 309 -12.04 12.70 -3.09
N VAL A 310 -11.64 11.84 -2.17
CA VAL A 310 -12.35 10.58 -1.94
C VAL A 310 -13.67 10.82 -1.24
N ALA A 311 -13.72 11.65 -0.20
CA ALA A 311 -14.97 11.99 0.48
C ALA A 311 -15.97 12.67 -0.48
N GLY A 312 -15.50 13.64 -1.27
CA GLY A 312 -16.32 14.29 -2.30
C GLY A 312 -16.82 13.31 -3.35
N GLY A 313 -15.96 12.42 -3.85
CA GLY A 313 -16.32 11.39 -4.82
C GLY A 313 -17.35 10.38 -4.28
N ILE A 314 -17.19 9.93 -3.04
CA ILE A 314 -18.15 9.01 -2.38
C ILE A 314 -19.49 9.73 -2.13
N LEU A 315 -19.46 10.95 -1.61
CA LEU A 315 -20.67 11.74 -1.37
C LEU A 315 -21.43 11.97 -2.68
N PHE A 316 -20.75 12.37 -3.74
CA PHE A 316 -21.33 12.52 -5.07
C PHE A 316 -21.96 11.20 -5.56
N ALA A 317 -21.28 10.07 -5.41
CA ALA A 317 -21.78 8.75 -5.78
C ALA A 317 -23.05 8.36 -4.99
N ILE A 318 -23.10 8.67 -3.69
CA ILE A 318 -24.28 8.40 -2.84
C ILE A 318 -25.48 9.25 -3.30
N ILE A 319 -25.28 10.55 -3.51
CA ILE A 319 -26.32 11.47 -3.97
C ILE A 319 -26.84 11.03 -5.35
N TRP A 320 -25.95 10.72 -6.26
CA TRP A 320 -26.34 10.24 -7.59
C TRP A 320 -27.12 8.93 -7.52
N ASN A 321 -26.67 7.98 -6.70
CA ASN A 321 -27.39 6.70 -6.51
C ASN A 321 -28.79 6.90 -5.93
N ALA A 322 -28.94 7.85 -4.99
CA ALA A 322 -30.26 8.20 -4.44
C ALA A 322 -31.16 8.84 -5.49
N TYR A 323 -30.65 9.79 -6.27
CA TYR A 323 -31.37 10.43 -7.37
C TYR A 323 -31.88 9.44 -8.41
N GLU A 324 -31.03 8.52 -8.88
CA GLU A 324 -31.44 7.50 -9.87
C GLU A 324 -32.51 6.54 -9.34
N LYS A 325 -32.42 6.18 -8.05
CA LYS A 325 -33.45 5.36 -7.41
C LYS A 325 -34.80 6.09 -7.38
N GLN A 326 -34.80 7.37 -7.03
CA GLN A 326 -36.02 8.18 -7.00
C GLN A 326 -36.67 8.31 -8.39
N LYS A 327 -35.84 8.55 -9.42
CA LYS A 327 -36.31 8.63 -10.82
C LYS A 327 -36.96 7.33 -11.31
N LYS A 328 -36.46 6.16 -10.87
CA LYS A 328 -37.06 4.85 -11.21
C LYS A 328 -38.38 4.55 -10.48
N VAL A 329 -38.66 5.22 -9.37
CA VAL A 329 -39.92 5.07 -8.63
C VAL A 329 -40.98 5.98 -9.20
N THR A 330 -40.59 7.09 -9.84
CA THR A 330 -41.50 8.10 -10.43
C THR A 330 -41.78 7.89 -11.92
N ALA A 331 -41.08 6.97 -12.57
CA ALA A 331 -41.30 6.53 -13.96
C ALA A 331 -42.05 5.20 -14.00
#